data_89af245813c6aad55e13a91399f1c3d8
#
_entry.id   89af245813c6aad55e13a91399f1c3d8
#
_cell.length_a   1.000
_cell.length_b   1.000
_cell.length_c   1.000
_cell.angle_alpha   90.00
_cell.angle_beta   90.00
_cell.angle_gamma   90.00
#
_symmetry.space_group_name_H-M   'P 1'
#
loop_
_entity.id
_entity.type
_entity.pdbx_description
1 polymer ?
#
loop_
_entity_poly.entity_id
_entity_poly.type
_entity_poly.pdbx_seq_one_letter_code
_entity_poly.pdbx_strand_id
1 'polypeptide(L)'
;MKISEKYADYILEETKKILEIDSPSGYTKNVAEYVMEEYHKLGYKADMTVKGGVLVDLGGEDESNAVMLDTHIDTLGGMVSEIKADGNLRIVPIGGLNANNTEAENVRVVTRDGKIYTGVFQLDNASVHVNKEYSEKKRSFACMEVLLDEMVSTKDDTRKLGIDV
;
A
#
# COMPACT_ATOMS: atom_id res chain seq x y z
N MET A 1 14.39 -26.01 -22.66
CA MET A 1 13.98 -24.78 -21.96
C MET A 1 13.79 -25.12 -20.50
N LYS A 2 14.43 -24.40 -19.59
CA LYS A 2 14.22 -24.60 -18.15
C LYS A 2 12.81 -24.14 -17.77
N ILE A 3 12.20 -24.76 -16.76
CA ILE A 3 10.85 -24.37 -16.27
C ILE A 3 10.82 -22.88 -15.92
N SER A 4 11.88 -22.36 -15.30
CA SER A 4 12.03 -20.94 -14.97
C SER A 4 11.96 -20.00 -16.18
N GLU A 5 12.49 -20.42 -17.32
CA GLU A 5 12.45 -19.62 -18.57
C GLU A 5 11.05 -19.62 -19.19
N LYS A 6 10.31 -20.73 -19.05
CA LYS A 6 8.95 -20.88 -19.59
C LYS A 6 7.95 -19.92 -18.97
N TYR A 7 8.11 -19.61 -17.67
CA TYR A 7 7.14 -18.83 -16.90
C TYR A 7 7.67 -17.43 -16.53
N ALA A 8 8.91 -17.08 -16.88
CA ALA A 8 9.54 -15.83 -16.47
C ALA A 8 8.73 -14.59 -16.90
N ASP A 9 8.30 -14.55 -18.14
CA ASP A 9 7.54 -13.40 -18.67
C ASP A 9 6.17 -13.30 -18.00
N TYR A 10 5.47 -14.42 -17.80
CA TYR A 10 4.19 -14.45 -17.09
C TYR A 10 4.35 -13.97 -15.64
N ILE A 11 5.35 -14.48 -14.93
CA ILE A 11 5.62 -14.07 -13.53
C ILE A 11 5.93 -12.58 -13.46
N LEU A 12 6.73 -12.05 -14.39
CA LEU A 12 7.06 -10.63 -14.43
C LEU A 12 5.83 -9.75 -14.66
N GLU A 13 4.99 -10.12 -15.62
CA GLU A 13 3.77 -9.37 -15.93
C GLU A 13 2.76 -9.40 -14.78
N GLU A 14 2.53 -10.57 -14.16
CA GLU A 14 1.62 -10.68 -13.02
C GLU A 14 2.15 -9.96 -11.78
N THR A 15 3.47 -10.01 -11.56
CA THR A 15 4.10 -9.25 -10.46
C THR A 15 3.87 -7.75 -10.61
N LYS A 16 4.02 -7.20 -11.82
CA LYS A 16 3.75 -5.77 -12.08
C LYS A 16 2.30 -5.42 -11.78
N LYS A 17 1.34 -6.20 -12.28
CA LYS A 17 -0.09 -5.96 -12.07
C LYS A 17 -0.47 -6.00 -10.61
N ILE A 18 0.02 -6.98 -9.85
CA ILE A 18 -0.24 -7.10 -8.41
C ILE A 18 0.34 -5.91 -7.64
N LEU A 19 1.57 -5.48 -7.97
CA LEU A 19 2.23 -4.35 -7.30
C LEU A 19 1.63 -2.99 -7.66
N GLU A 20 0.91 -2.88 -8.78
CA GLU A 20 0.16 -1.67 -9.15
C GLU A 20 -1.15 -1.50 -8.36
N ILE A 21 -1.63 -2.55 -7.70
CA ILE A 21 -2.85 -2.51 -6.87
C ILE A 21 -2.46 -2.09 -5.46
N ASP A 22 -2.94 -0.93 -5.00
CA ASP A 22 -2.73 -0.48 -3.63
C ASP A 22 -3.33 -1.47 -2.63
N SER A 23 -2.47 -2.06 -1.79
CA SER A 23 -2.86 -3.16 -0.91
C SER A 23 -2.19 -3.14 0.47
N PRO A 24 -2.10 -1.99 1.17
CA PRO A 24 -1.61 -2.02 2.54
C PRO A 24 -2.51 -2.90 3.41
N SER A 25 -1.94 -3.52 4.45
CA SER A 25 -2.67 -4.41 5.36
C SER A 25 -3.96 -3.76 5.87
N GLY A 26 -5.09 -4.45 5.73
CA GLY A 26 -6.43 -3.91 6.00
C GLY A 26 -7.12 -3.24 4.79
N TYR A 27 -6.40 -2.97 3.71
CA TYR A 27 -6.94 -2.44 2.45
C TYR A 27 -6.62 -3.39 1.27
N THR A 28 -6.80 -4.69 1.47
CA THR A 28 -6.34 -5.75 0.54
C THR A 28 -7.45 -6.33 -0.33
N LYS A 29 -8.69 -5.81 -0.25
CA LYS A 29 -9.83 -6.38 -0.97
C LYS A 29 -9.58 -6.45 -2.48
N ASN A 30 -9.14 -5.35 -3.08
CA ASN A 30 -8.97 -5.26 -4.53
C ASN A 30 -7.90 -6.24 -5.06
N VAL A 31 -6.77 -6.35 -4.35
CA VAL A 31 -5.72 -7.30 -4.74
C VAL A 31 -6.17 -8.75 -4.55
N ALA A 32 -6.93 -9.04 -3.49
CA ALA A 32 -7.48 -10.38 -3.27
C ALA A 32 -8.49 -10.77 -4.35
N GLU A 33 -9.40 -9.86 -4.74
CA GLU A 33 -10.33 -10.06 -5.84
C GLU A 33 -9.58 -10.29 -7.17
N TYR A 34 -8.55 -9.50 -7.46
CA TYR A 34 -7.70 -9.69 -8.64
C TYR A 34 -7.06 -11.08 -8.65
N VAL A 35 -6.44 -11.50 -7.55
CA VAL A 35 -5.81 -12.83 -7.44
C VAL A 35 -6.83 -13.96 -7.62
N MET A 36 -8.02 -13.85 -7.03
CA MET A 36 -9.10 -14.82 -7.24
C MET A 36 -9.49 -14.93 -8.72
N GLU A 37 -9.67 -13.79 -9.39
CA GLU A 37 -10.02 -13.77 -10.81
C GLU A 37 -8.95 -14.43 -11.69
N GLU A 38 -7.66 -14.18 -11.40
CA GLU A 38 -6.56 -14.82 -12.15
C GLU A 38 -6.55 -16.34 -11.95
N TYR A 39 -6.78 -16.85 -10.73
CA TYR A 39 -6.91 -18.28 -10.51
C TYR A 39 -8.15 -18.89 -11.21
N HIS A 40 -9.27 -18.18 -11.24
CA HIS A 40 -10.45 -18.62 -11.99
C HIS A 40 -10.19 -18.70 -13.50
N LYS A 41 -9.44 -17.73 -14.08
CA LYS A 41 -9.03 -17.78 -15.51
C LYS A 41 -8.12 -18.97 -15.82
N LEU A 42 -7.33 -19.41 -14.84
CA LEU A 42 -6.52 -20.61 -14.94
C LEU A 42 -7.31 -21.91 -14.73
N GLY A 43 -8.60 -21.83 -14.40
CA GLY A 43 -9.50 -22.96 -14.20
C GLY A 43 -9.51 -23.52 -12.78
N TYR A 44 -8.91 -22.85 -11.82
CA TYR A 44 -8.93 -23.25 -10.42
C TYR A 44 -10.12 -22.64 -9.67
N LYS A 45 -10.56 -23.34 -8.62
CA LYS A 45 -11.50 -22.79 -7.66
C LYS A 45 -10.73 -21.98 -6.62
N ALA A 46 -11.09 -20.71 -6.49
CA ALA A 46 -10.54 -19.81 -5.49
C ALA A 46 -11.67 -19.24 -4.63
N ASP A 47 -11.51 -19.27 -3.33
CA ASP A 47 -12.48 -18.76 -2.37
C ASP A 47 -11.83 -17.69 -1.47
N MET A 48 -12.57 -16.62 -1.17
CA MET A 48 -12.12 -15.62 -0.22
C MET A 48 -12.43 -16.07 1.21
N THR A 49 -11.43 -16.05 2.07
CA THR A 49 -11.60 -16.33 3.50
C THR A 49 -12.29 -15.16 4.22
N VAL A 50 -12.82 -15.40 5.40
CA VAL A 50 -13.46 -14.36 6.25
C VAL A 50 -12.52 -13.19 6.55
N LYS A 51 -11.20 -13.43 6.58
CA LYS A 51 -10.18 -12.41 6.83
C LYS A 51 -9.62 -11.76 5.55
N GLY A 52 -10.21 -12.07 4.39
CA GLY A 52 -9.79 -11.47 3.12
C GLY A 52 -8.57 -12.12 2.46
N GLY A 53 -8.12 -13.29 2.94
CA GLY A 53 -7.13 -14.10 2.24
C GLY A 53 -7.78 -14.91 1.12
N VAL A 54 -7.03 -15.27 0.09
CA VAL A 54 -7.48 -16.12 -1.01
C VAL A 54 -7.00 -17.55 -0.78
N LEU A 55 -7.91 -18.49 -0.76
CA LEU A 55 -7.63 -19.93 -0.67
C LEU A 55 -7.93 -20.59 -2.00
N VAL A 56 -6.94 -21.31 -2.54
CA VAL A 56 -7.02 -21.97 -3.83
C VAL A 56 -6.69 -23.44 -3.66
N ASP A 57 -7.58 -24.30 -4.14
CA ASP A 57 -7.32 -25.74 -4.25
C ASP A 57 -6.68 -26.01 -5.63
N LEU A 58 -5.40 -26.34 -5.60
CA LEU A 58 -4.63 -26.69 -6.80
C LEU A 58 -4.78 -28.17 -7.20
N GLY A 59 -5.47 -28.94 -6.37
CA GLY A 59 -5.55 -30.39 -6.50
C GLY A 59 -4.26 -31.11 -6.09
N GLY A 60 -4.31 -32.42 -6.05
CA GLY A 60 -3.16 -33.26 -5.70
C GLY A 60 -3.48 -34.73 -5.91
N GLU A 61 -2.46 -35.58 -5.82
CA GLU A 61 -2.61 -37.04 -5.93
C GLU A 61 -3.09 -37.67 -4.63
N ASP A 62 -2.84 -37.02 -3.48
CA ASP A 62 -3.18 -37.51 -2.14
C ASP A 62 -3.85 -36.39 -1.32
N GLU A 63 -5.17 -36.42 -1.25
CA GLU A 63 -5.96 -35.45 -0.48
C GLU A 63 -5.80 -35.60 1.04
N SER A 64 -5.33 -36.77 1.52
CA SER A 64 -5.11 -37.04 2.93
C SER A 64 -3.81 -36.42 3.48
N ASN A 65 -2.91 -35.99 2.59
CA ASN A 65 -1.60 -35.45 2.92
C ASN A 65 -1.31 -34.16 2.10
N ALA A 66 -2.19 -33.19 2.24
CA ALA A 66 -2.08 -31.93 1.52
C ALA A 66 -0.91 -31.08 1.99
N VAL A 67 -0.26 -30.37 1.07
CA VAL A 67 0.76 -29.37 1.33
C VAL A 67 0.17 -27.98 1.07
N MET A 68 0.26 -27.09 2.06
CA MET A 68 -0.15 -25.70 1.89
C MET A 68 1.06 -24.82 1.52
N LEU A 69 0.92 -24.05 0.46
CA LEU A 69 1.82 -22.96 0.13
C LEU A 69 1.18 -21.67 0.61
N ASP A 70 1.87 -20.94 1.49
CA ASP A 70 1.40 -19.69 2.07
C ASP A 70 2.29 -18.53 1.63
N THR A 71 1.67 -17.44 1.23
CA THR A 71 2.36 -16.21 0.84
C THR A 71 1.49 -14.99 1.13
N HIS A 72 2.11 -13.82 1.34
CA HIS A 72 1.39 -12.57 1.50
C HIS A 72 1.39 -11.74 0.22
N ILE A 73 0.34 -10.93 0.03
CA ILE A 73 0.16 -10.02 -1.09
C ILE A 73 -0.04 -8.56 -0.64
N ASP A 74 -0.11 -8.32 0.66
CA ASP A 74 -0.18 -6.97 1.18
C ASP A 74 1.15 -6.24 1.01
N THR A 75 1.05 -4.94 0.71
CA THR A 75 2.16 -4.03 0.49
C THR A 75 2.30 -3.04 1.64
N LEU A 76 3.35 -2.23 1.58
CA LEU A 76 3.58 -1.17 2.57
C LEU A 76 2.62 0.00 2.36
N GLY A 77 2.25 0.66 3.45
CA GLY A 77 1.42 1.84 3.41
C GLY A 77 1.32 2.54 4.75
N GLY A 78 0.46 3.53 4.82
CA GLY A 78 0.18 4.27 6.04
C GLY A 78 -1.30 4.62 6.16
N MET A 79 -1.73 4.96 7.36
CA MET A 79 -3.07 5.44 7.64
C MET A 79 -3.00 6.87 8.18
N VAL A 80 -3.87 7.74 7.71
CA VAL A 80 -3.97 9.10 8.24
C VAL A 80 -4.35 9.04 9.72
N SER A 81 -3.53 9.65 10.55
CA SER A 81 -3.74 9.69 12.00
C SER A 81 -4.05 11.10 12.52
N GLU A 82 -3.74 12.12 11.72
CA GLU A 82 -4.03 13.52 12.06
C GLU A 82 -4.07 14.35 10.78
N ILE A 83 -5.04 15.27 10.71
CA ILE A 83 -5.00 16.41 9.80
C ILE A 83 -4.44 17.58 10.59
N LYS A 84 -3.26 18.07 10.22
CA LYS A 84 -2.56 19.15 10.88
C LYS A 84 -3.25 20.49 10.67
N ALA A 85 -2.86 21.50 11.47
CA ALA A 85 -3.46 22.84 11.38
C ALA A 85 -3.27 23.51 10.01
N ASP A 86 -2.18 23.20 9.32
CA ASP A 86 -1.84 23.67 7.98
C ASP A 86 -2.47 22.86 6.84
N GLY A 87 -3.26 21.83 7.16
CA GLY A 87 -3.91 20.94 6.19
C GLY A 87 -3.10 19.72 5.79
N ASN A 88 -1.81 19.63 6.10
CA ASN A 88 -0.97 18.48 5.84
C ASN A 88 -1.40 17.28 6.70
N LEU A 89 -0.99 16.07 6.28
CA LEU A 89 -1.40 14.84 6.95
C LEU A 89 -0.25 14.21 7.73
N ARG A 90 -0.51 13.83 8.96
CA ARG A 90 0.32 12.89 9.69
C ARG A 90 -0.21 11.49 9.50
N ILE A 91 0.70 10.53 9.37
CA ILE A 91 0.34 9.13 9.20
C ILE A 91 0.94 8.26 10.28
N VAL A 92 0.31 7.12 10.52
CA VAL A 92 0.92 5.98 11.20
C VAL A 92 1.28 4.91 10.17
N PRO A 93 2.41 4.22 10.34
CA PRO A 93 2.79 3.16 9.41
C PRO A 93 1.86 1.96 9.52
N ILE A 94 1.60 1.31 8.40
CA ILE A 94 0.95 0.00 8.34
C ILE A 94 2.01 -1.01 7.91
N GLY A 95 2.13 -2.11 8.65
CA GLY A 95 3.20 -3.09 8.42
C GLY A 95 4.59 -2.53 8.73
N GLY A 96 5.59 -3.00 7.99
CA GLY A 96 7.00 -2.67 8.18
C GLY A 96 7.48 -1.41 7.46
N LEU A 97 6.62 -0.44 7.21
CA LEU A 97 7.00 0.80 6.54
C LEU A 97 8.11 1.54 7.31
N ASN A 98 9.21 1.89 6.62
CA ASN A 98 10.35 2.55 7.21
C ASN A 98 10.41 4.02 6.80
N ALA A 99 10.43 4.92 7.77
CA ALA A 99 10.44 6.37 7.53
C ALA A 99 11.63 6.86 6.67
N ASN A 100 12.80 6.21 6.78
CA ASN A 100 13.95 6.59 5.95
C ASN A 100 13.76 6.28 4.46
N ASN A 101 12.95 5.27 4.14
CA ASN A 101 12.73 4.82 2.76
C ASN A 101 11.54 5.53 2.10
N THR A 102 10.83 6.37 2.86
CA THR A 102 9.61 7.05 2.40
C THR A 102 9.78 8.55 2.20
N GLU A 103 10.92 9.11 2.60
CA GLU A 103 11.20 10.53 2.38
C GLU A 103 11.29 10.85 0.88
N ALA A 104 10.57 11.86 0.45
CA ALA A 104 10.42 12.31 -0.94
C ALA A 104 9.67 11.34 -1.88
N GLU A 105 9.03 10.30 -1.34
CA GLU A 105 8.17 9.42 -2.15
C GLU A 105 6.82 10.08 -2.44
N ASN A 106 6.36 9.90 -3.67
CA ASN A 106 4.99 10.25 -4.05
C ASN A 106 4.01 9.25 -3.43
N VAL A 107 2.91 9.76 -2.91
CA VAL A 107 1.89 8.95 -2.26
C VAL A 107 0.52 9.18 -2.88
N ARG A 108 -0.33 8.17 -2.80
CA ARG A 108 -1.77 8.27 -3.05
C ARG A 108 -2.51 8.24 -1.72
N VAL A 109 -3.38 9.21 -1.50
CA VAL A 109 -4.26 9.29 -0.34
C VAL A 109 -5.66 8.90 -0.80
N VAL A 110 -6.14 7.75 -0.33
CA VAL A 110 -7.45 7.21 -0.68
C VAL A 110 -8.45 7.55 0.43
N THR A 111 -9.53 8.22 0.08
CA THR A 111 -10.60 8.57 1.02
C THR A 111 -11.59 7.41 1.18
N ARG A 112 -12.47 7.47 2.20
CA ARG A 112 -13.49 6.43 2.44
C ARG A 112 -14.50 6.30 1.31
N ASP A 113 -14.75 7.39 0.56
CA ASP A 113 -15.61 7.39 -0.63
C ASP A 113 -14.87 7.02 -1.93
N GLY A 114 -13.61 6.62 -1.83
CA GLY A 114 -12.81 6.11 -2.94
C GLY A 114 -12.16 7.17 -3.82
N LYS A 115 -12.20 8.44 -3.43
CA LYS A 115 -11.43 9.48 -4.12
C LYS A 115 -9.94 9.32 -3.83
N ILE A 116 -9.12 9.64 -4.82
CA ILE A 116 -7.67 9.56 -4.72
C ILE A 116 -7.07 10.95 -4.90
N TYR A 117 -6.26 11.36 -3.95
CA TYR A 117 -5.44 12.55 -4.02
C TYR A 117 -3.97 12.15 -4.04
N THR A 118 -3.13 12.96 -4.64
CA THR A 118 -1.68 12.76 -4.65
C THR A 118 -0.99 13.71 -3.69
N GLY A 119 0.24 13.39 -3.36
CA GLY A 119 1.08 14.21 -2.51
C GLY A 119 2.46 13.62 -2.35
N VAL A 120 3.31 14.27 -1.57
CA VAL A 120 4.66 13.82 -1.26
C VAL A 120 4.80 13.62 0.25
N PHE A 121 5.49 12.55 0.64
CA PHE A 121 5.84 12.31 2.04
C PHE A 121 7.21 12.90 2.34
N GLN A 122 7.29 13.82 3.30
CA GLN A 122 8.51 14.56 3.60
C GLN A 122 8.64 14.88 5.10
N LEU A 123 9.77 15.42 5.49
CA LEU A 123 9.91 16.05 6.82
C LEU A 123 8.96 17.26 6.93
N ASP A 124 8.45 17.50 8.12
CA ASP A 124 7.63 18.67 8.45
C ASP A 124 8.38 20.03 8.30
N ASN A 125 9.72 19.98 8.22
CA ASN A 125 10.59 21.08 7.85
C ASN A 125 11.65 20.57 6.86
N ALA A 126 11.25 20.36 5.61
CA ALA A 126 12.03 19.64 4.60
C ALA A 126 13.13 20.45 3.93
N SER A 127 13.16 21.78 4.09
CA SER A 127 14.14 22.62 3.40
C SER A 127 15.50 22.63 4.11
N VAL A 128 16.53 22.05 3.48
CA VAL A 128 17.91 22.06 3.97
C VAL A 128 18.47 23.48 4.14
N HIS A 129 17.95 24.46 3.39
CA HIS A 129 18.45 25.84 3.43
C HIS A 129 18.00 26.61 4.69
N VAL A 130 16.90 26.22 5.28
CA VAL A 130 16.32 26.88 6.48
C VAL A 130 16.29 25.98 7.70
N ASN A 131 16.36 24.68 7.53
CA ASN A 131 16.42 23.70 8.60
C ASN A 131 17.88 23.31 8.90
N LYS A 132 18.48 23.93 9.88
CA LYS A 132 19.88 23.68 10.27
C LYS A 132 20.12 22.26 10.78
N GLU A 133 19.06 21.60 11.26
CA GLU A 133 19.12 20.23 11.81
C GLU A 133 18.75 19.16 10.77
N TYR A 134 18.49 19.56 9.52
CA TYR A 134 17.98 18.65 8.47
C TYR A 134 18.78 17.36 8.34
N SER A 135 20.12 17.48 8.29
CA SER A 135 21.01 16.33 8.07
C SER A 135 21.11 15.37 9.25
N GLU A 136 20.90 15.87 10.48
CA GLU A 136 21.02 15.09 11.70
C GLU A 136 19.69 14.62 12.25
N LYS A 137 18.58 15.20 11.76
CA LYS A 137 17.25 14.85 12.23
C LYS A 137 16.91 13.41 11.86
N LYS A 138 16.68 12.58 12.87
CA LYS A 138 16.21 11.20 12.65
C LYS A 138 14.86 11.20 11.99
N ARG A 139 14.73 10.46 10.88
CA ARG A 139 13.44 10.27 10.19
C ARG A 139 12.55 9.38 11.02
N SER A 140 11.36 9.88 11.32
CA SER A 140 10.30 9.14 12.02
C SER A 140 8.95 9.69 11.62
N PHE A 141 7.92 8.88 11.68
CA PHE A 141 6.55 9.31 11.32
C PHE A 141 6.03 10.47 12.20
N ALA A 142 6.63 10.67 13.38
CA ALA A 142 6.30 11.81 14.26
C ALA A 142 6.78 13.17 13.71
N CYS A 143 7.79 13.20 12.85
CA CYS A 143 8.34 14.43 12.27
C CYS A 143 8.25 14.47 10.74
N MET A 144 7.41 13.62 10.16
CA MET A 144 7.15 13.58 8.72
C MET A 144 5.65 13.75 8.46
N GLU A 145 5.32 14.21 7.28
CA GLU A 145 3.97 14.54 6.87
C GLU A 145 3.76 14.25 5.38
N VAL A 146 2.51 14.07 4.99
CA VAL A 146 2.09 14.13 3.59
C VAL A 146 1.70 15.57 3.27
N LEU A 147 2.41 16.18 2.34
CA LEU A 147 2.02 17.41 1.68
C LEU A 147 1.18 17.04 0.47
N LEU A 148 -0.09 17.44 0.48
CA LEU A 148 -1.01 17.17 -0.63
C LEU A 148 -0.70 18.07 -1.83
N ASP A 149 -0.95 17.58 -3.03
CA ASP A 149 -0.86 18.38 -4.27
C ASP A 149 -2.08 19.33 -4.43
N GLU A 150 -3.05 19.22 -3.52
CA GLU A 150 -4.22 20.07 -3.46
C GLU A 150 -3.94 21.39 -2.72
N MET A 151 -4.63 22.47 -3.11
CA MET A 151 -4.51 23.76 -2.44
C MET A 151 -5.24 23.74 -1.09
N VAL A 152 -4.58 23.25 -0.06
CA VAL A 152 -5.05 23.27 1.32
C VAL A 152 -4.12 24.13 2.17
N SER A 153 -4.68 24.85 3.12
CA SER A 153 -3.93 25.69 4.08
C SER A 153 -4.47 25.60 5.49
N THR A 154 -5.57 24.87 5.67
CA THR A 154 -6.21 24.63 6.96
C THR A 154 -6.73 23.21 7.06
N LYS A 155 -6.92 22.75 8.29
CA LYS A 155 -7.56 21.45 8.57
C LYS A 155 -8.93 21.32 7.88
N ASP A 156 -9.70 22.39 7.81
CA ASP A 156 -11.04 22.37 7.22
C ASP A 156 -11.00 22.28 5.69
N ASP A 157 -9.97 22.81 5.04
CA ASP A 157 -9.79 22.63 3.59
C ASP A 157 -9.56 21.17 3.27
N THR A 158 -8.70 20.51 4.01
CA THR A 158 -8.42 19.07 3.83
C THR A 158 -9.65 18.20 4.12
N ARG A 159 -10.44 18.54 5.15
CA ARG A 159 -11.70 17.84 5.44
C ARG A 159 -12.73 17.97 4.32
N LYS A 160 -12.80 19.13 3.64
CA LYS A 160 -13.69 19.33 2.48
C LYS A 160 -13.36 18.41 1.30
N LEU A 161 -12.12 17.93 1.21
CA LEU A 161 -11.72 16.91 0.23
C LEU A 161 -12.31 15.52 0.56
N GLY A 162 -12.83 15.32 1.76
CA GLY A 162 -13.32 14.02 2.25
C GLY A 162 -12.24 13.20 2.95
N ILE A 163 -11.09 13.81 3.25
CA ILE A 163 -10.03 13.17 4.03
C ILE A 163 -10.39 13.28 5.52
N ASP A 164 -10.34 12.16 6.22
CA ASP A 164 -10.64 12.04 7.66
C ASP A 164 -9.56 11.22 8.40
N VAL A 165 -9.76 10.97 9.68
CA VAL A 165 -8.92 10.18 10.61
C VAL A 165 -9.75 9.12 11.31
#